data_ba4eeddb698e13eb7e3ff33d54071fc5
#
_entry.id   ba4eeddb698e13eb7e3ff33d54071fc5
#
_cell.length_a   1.000
_cell.length_b   1.000
_cell.length_c   1.000
_cell.angle_alpha   90.00
_cell.angle_beta   90.00
_cell.angle_gamma   90.00
#
_symmetry.space_group_name_H-M   'P 1'
#
loop_
_entity.id
_entity.type
_entity.pdbx_description
1 polymer ?
#
loop_
_entity_poly.entity_id
_entity_poly.type
_entity_poly.pdbx_seq_one_letter_code
_entity_poly.pdbx_strand_id
1 'polypeptide(L)'
;MDQPILPEVPETGSFELSWELFGELCRALALRVGQDYDPEVVVGIAAAGVIPGAVVAAMLEREFYAIKITRRENDRGRLGRPEILSAAPPQLADRRVLLVDEICESGETLRLALAAVRDVGPAEVRTATSLIHVGGYEPDYYALAAEGKVVFPWDREVLDEESGRLVVNPEYEGLDDQ
;
A
#
# COMPACT_ATOMS: atom_id res chain seq x y z
N MET A 1 11.80 23.57 -3.51
CA MET A 1 10.54 22.81 -3.71
C MET A 1 10.04 22.46 -2.33
N ASP A 2 8.84 22.96 -1.98
CA ASP A 2 8.27 22.67 -0.67
C ASP A 2 7.99 21.18 -0.56
N GLN A 3 8.58 20.54 0.46
CA GLN A 3 8.16 19.19 0.86
C GLN A 3 6.71 19.31 1.37
N PRO A 4 5.84 18.33 1.05
CA PRO A 4 4.49 18.34 1.60
C PRO A 4 4.58 18.33 3.12
N ILE A 5 3.86 19.24 3.76
CA ILE A 5 3.69 19.24 5.22
C ILE A 5 2.73 18.09 5.51
N LEU A 6 3.29 16.94 5.91
CA LEU A 6 2.49 15.81 6.34
C LEU A 6 1.94 16.09 7.76
N PRO A 7 0.70 15.71 8.06
CA PRO A 7 0.14 15.92 9.39
C PRO A 7 0.86 15.08 10.43
N GLU A 8 0.85 15.54 11.69
CA GLU A 8 1.21 14.68 12.82
C GLU A 8 0.14 13.60 12.97
N VAL A 9 0.58 12.34 12.97
CA VAL A 9 -0.31 11.20 13.19
C VAL A 9 -0.49 11.02 14.71
N PRO A 10 -1.72 10.80 15.20
CA PRO A 10 -1.96 10.54 16.61
C PRO A 10 -1.15 9.33 17.10
N GLU A 11 -0.51 9.46 18.27
CA GLU A 11 0.24 8.35 18.89
C GLU A 11 -0.67 7.20 19.36
N THR A 12 -1.97 7.45 19.51
CA THR A 12 -2.96 6.44 19.96
C THR A 12 -4.30 6.65 19.27
N GLY A 13 -5.04 5.57 19.06
CA GLY A 13 -6.37 5.60 18.45
C GLY A 13 -6.37 5.20 16.97
N SER A 14 -7.38 5.66 16.24
CA SER A 14 -7.50 5.47 14.79
C SER A 14 -7.15 6.75 14.05
N PHE A 15 -6.58 6.60 12.86
CA PHE A 15 -6.24 7.69 11.96
C PHE A 15 -6.99 7.52 10.65
N GLU A 16 -7.96 8.40 10.39
CA GLU A 16 -8.68 8.42 9.11
C GLU A 16 -7.92 9.22 8.06
N LEU A 17 -7.67 8.59 6.92
CA LEU A 17 -7.12 9.24 5.74
C LEU A 17 -8.24 9.81 4.87
N SER A 18 -8.18 11.11 4.55
CA SER A 18 -8.98 11.67 3.46
C SER A 18 -8.35 11.35 2.09
N TRP A 19 -9.16 11.43 1.02
CA TRP A 19 -8.63 11.28 -0.35
C TRP A 19 -7.56 12.33 -0.68
N GLU A 20 -7.71 13.54 -0.17
CA GLU A 20 -6.75 14.64 -0.35
C GLU A 20 -5.41 14.30 0.29
N LEU A 21 -5.43 13.85 1.55
CA LEU A 21 -4.19 13.48 2.26
C LEU A 21 -3.53 12.26 1.60
N PHE A 22 -4.32 11.24 1.23
CA PHE A 22 -3.80 10.09 0.51
C PHE A 22 -3.12 10.51 -0.82
N GLY A 23 -3.72 11.45 -1.56
CA GLY A 23 -3.11 12.03 -2.76
C GLY A 23 -1.76 12.70 -2.49
N GLU A 24 -1.63 13.44 -1.38
CA GLU A 24 -0.36 14.05 -0.96
C GLU A 24 0.69 13.01 -0.54
N LEU A 25 0.28 11.91 0.11
CA LEU A 25 1.19 10.80 0.41
C LEU A 25 1.73 10.15 -0.88
N CYS A 26 0.87 9.89 -1.86
CA CYS A 26 1.28 9.36 -3.16
C CYS A 26 2.23 10.34 -3.88
N ARG A 27 1.96 11.65 -3.80
CA ARG A 27 2.82 12.68 -4.40
C ARG A 27 4.19 12.72 -3.74
N ALA A 28 4.26 12.68 -2.41
CA ALA A 28 5.51 12.64 -1.67
C ALA A 28 6.33 11.40 -2.03
N LEU A 29 5.66 10.24 -2.11
CA LEU A 29 6.29 8.98 -2.48
C LEU A 29 6.84 9.02 -3.92
N ALA A 30 6.04 9.49 -4.88
CA ALA A 30 6.46 9.61 -6.28
C ALA A 30 7.67 10.54 -6.45
N LEU A 31 7.68 11.69 -5.76
CA LEU A 31 8.82 12.62 -5.79
C LEU A 31 10.09 11.98 -5.25
N ARG A 32 10.01 11.32 -4.09
CA ARG A 32 11.17 10.70 -3.45
C ARG A 32 11.73 9.55 -4.28
N VAL A 33 10.85 8.70 -4.79
CA VAL A 33 11.22 7.56 -5.64
C VAL A 33 11.82 8.03 -6.96
N GLY A 34 11.20 9.01 -7.64
CA GLY A 34 11.68 9.52 -8.92
C GLY A 34 13.04 10.21 -8.82
N GLN A 35 13.37 10.84 -7.70
CA GLN A 35 14.65 11.51 -7.47
C GLN A 35 15.79 10.55 -7.11
N ASP A 36 15.49 9.46 -6.41
CA ASP A 36 16.51 8.55 -5.86
C ASP A 36 16.68 7.26 -6.68
N TYR A 37 15.60 6.73 -7.25
CA TYR A 37 15.61 5.41 -7.87
C TYR A 37 15.24 5.42 -9.37
N ASP A 38 14.31 6.27 -9.77
CA ASP A 38 13.80 6.36 -11.14
C ASP A 38 13.41 4.98 -11.73
N PRO A 39 12.36 4.32 -11.21
CA PRO A 39 11.94 3.00 -11.69
C PRO A 39 11.46 3.06 -13.14
N GLU A 40 11.59 1.94 -13.87
CA GLU A 40 11.07 1.80 -15.23
C GLU A 40 9.65 1.22 -15.24
N VAL A 41 9.27 0.55 -14.15
CA VAL A 41 7.96 -0.08 -14.00
C VAL A 41 7.54 -0.11 -12.54
N VAL A 42 6.25 0.03 -12.29
CA VAL A 42 5.64 -0.04 -10.97
C VAL A 42 4.75 -1.28 -10.89
N VAL A 43 4.81 -1.99 -9.77
CA VAL A 43 3.97 -3.16 -9.48
C VAL A 43 3.22 -2.92 -8.19
N GLY A 44 1.89 -2.92 -8.23
CA GLY A 44 1.03 -2.84 -7.04
C GLY A 44 0.69 -4.23 -6.50
N ILE A 45 0.64 -4.37 -5.18
CA ILE A 45 0.16 -5.59 -4.53
C ILE A 45 -1.35 -5.50 -4.39
N ALA A 46 -2.08 -6.33 -5.13
CA ALA A 46 -3.55 -6.32 -5.09
C ALA A 46 -4.06 -7.02 -3.79
N ALA A 47 -5.12 -6.46 -3.14
CA ALA A 47 -6.03 -5.44 -3.69
C ALA A 47 -5.58 -3.99 -3.45
N ALA A 48 -5.38 -3.57 -2.20
CA ALA A 48 -5.31 -2.17 -1.82
C ALA A 48 -4.02 -1.47 -2.29
N GLY A 49 -2.88 -2.17 -2.36
CA GLY A 49 -1.63 -1.63 -2.89
C GLY A 49 -1.64 -1.27 -4.37
N VAL A 50 -2.68 -1.71 -5.12
CA VAL A 50 -2.92 -1.26 -6.51
C VAL A 50 -3.25 0.22 -6.55
N ILE A 51 -3.95 0.76 -5.55
CA ILE A 51 -4.39 2.16 -5.53
C ILE A 51 -3.18 3.10 -5.48
N PRO A 52 -2.31 3.06 -4.45
CA PRO A 52 -1.10 3.89 -4.43
C PRO A 52 -0.15 3.57 -5.59
N GLY A 53 -0.01 2.29 -5.95
CA GLY A 53 0.86 1.87 -7.04
C GLY A 53 0.46 2.51 -8.38
N ALA A 54 -0.82 2.50 -8.73
CA ALA A 54 -1.32 3.10 -9.96
C ALA A 54 -1.16 4.63 -9.97
N VAL A 55 -1.42 5.30 -8.83
CA VAL A 55 -1.23 6.75 -8.70
C VAL A 55 0.23 7.14 -8.85
N VAL A 56 1.14 6.42 -8.15
CA VAL A 56 2.60 6.67 -8.25
C VAL A 56 3.10 6.40 -9.68
N ALA A 57 2.65 5.32 -10.31
CA ALA A 57 2.99 5.01 -11.70
C ALA A 57 2.56 6.11 -12.67
N ALA A 58 1.34 6.64 -12.51
CA ALA A 58 0.83 7.74 -13.32
C ALA A 58 1.65 9.02 -13.12
N MET A 59 2.01 9.37 -11.89
CA MET A 59 2.83 10.55 -11.58
C MET A 59 4.26 10.44 -12.12
N LEU A 60 4.82 9.23 -12.16
CA LEU A 60 6.15 8.96 -12.72
C LEU A 60 6.13 8.70 -14.22
N GLU A 61 4.96 8.63 -14.86
CA GLU A 61 4.79 8.25 -16.27
C GLU A 61 5.43 6.88 -16.58
N ARG A 62 5.17 5.88 -15.71
CA ARG A 62 5.71 4.52 -15.83
C ARG A 62 4.60 3.49 -16.07
N GLU A 63 4.99 2.38 -16.71
CA GLU A 63 4.09 1.23 -16.86
C GLU A 63 3.70 0.68 -15.49
N PHE A 64 2.45 0.21 -15.40
CA PHE A 64 1.89 -0.35 -14.17
C PHE A 64 1.43 -1.79 -14.38
N TYR A 65 1.81 -2.65 -13.43
CA TYR A 65 1.32 -4.02 -13.31
C TYR A 65 0.82 -4.29 -11.89
N ALA A 66 0.10 -5.39 -11.70
CA ALA A 66 -0.32 -5.83 -10.39
C ALA A 66 0.01 -7.32 -10.18
N ILE A 67 0.33 -7.68 -8.94
CA ILE A 67 0.37 -9.07 -8.49
C ILE A 67 -0.64 -9.24 -7.36
N LYS A 68 -1.29 -10.42 -7.30
CA LYS A 68 -2.28 -10.68 -6.26
C LYS A 68 -1.70 -11.56 -5.18
N ILE A 69 -1.68 -11.02 -3.96
CA ILE A 69 -1.37 -11.73 -2.72
C ILE A 69 -2.60 -11.65 -1.84
N THR A 70 -2.95 -12.74 -1.18
CA THR A 70 -4.07 -12.81 -0.25
C THR A 70 -3.62 -13.34 1.10
N ARG A 71 -4.31 -12.90 2.16
CA ARG A 71 -4.26 -13.55 3.47
C ARG A 71 -5.65 -14.08 3.76
N ARG A 72 -5.80 -15.40 3.87
CA ARG A 72 -7.07 -15.99 4.27
C ARG A 72 -7.18 -15.98 5.79
N GLU A 73 -8.33 -15.62 6.30
CA GLU A 73 -8.63 -15.86 7.70
C GLU A 73 -8.70 -17.37 7.97
N ASN A 74 -8.09 -17.78 9.05
CA ASN A 74 -8.25 -19.15 9.54
C ASN A 74 -9.57 -19.27 10.33
N ASP A 75 -9.97 -20.52 10.69
CA ASP A 75 -11.21 -20.82 11.43
C ASP A 75 -11.31 -20.10 12.80
N ARG A 76 -10.29 -19.37 13.22
CA ARG A 76 -10.25 -18.59 14.46
C ARG A 76 -10.27 -17.08 14.24
N GLY A 77 -10.60 -16.62 13.03
CA GLY A 77 -10.63 -15.20 12.69
C GLY A 77 -9.25 -14.52 12.68
N ARG A 78 -8.17 -15.30 12.56
CA ARG A 78 -6.81 -14.74 12.46
C ARG A 78 -6.35 -14.79 11.01
N LEU A 79 -5.75 -13.70 10.54
CA LEU A 79 -5.09 -13.64 9.25
C LEU A 79 -4.01 -14.72 9.16
N GLY A 80 -4.10 -15.56 8.14
CA GLY A 80 -3.12 -16.59 7.83
C GLY A 80 -1.84 -16.02 7.23
N ARG A 81 -0.94 -16.90 6.82
CA ARG A 81 0.23 -16.49 6.03
C ARG A 81 -0.21 -15.98 4.66
N PRO A 82 0.50 -14.98 4.11
CA PRO A 82 0.20 -14.49 2.77
C PRO A 82 0.50 -15.59 1.73
N GLU A 83 -0.35 -15.66 0.69
CA GLU A 83 -0.25 -16.59 -0.44
C GLU A 83 -0.29 -15.84 -1.76
N ILE A 84 0.56 -16.23 -2.71
CA ILE A 84 0.57 -15.63 -4.06
C ILE A 84 -0.55 -16.29 -4.87
N LEU A 85 -1.45 -15.47 -5.43
CA LEU A 85 -2.53 -15.94 -6.30
C LEU A 85 -2.30 -15.63 -7.78
N SER A 86 -1.36 -14.75 -8.12
CA SER A 86 -0.96 -14.50 -9.50
C SER A 86 0.56 -14.44 -9.63
N ALA A 87 1.09 -14.97 -10.72
CA ALA A 87 2.51 -14.85 -11.03
C ALA A 87 2.91 -13.39 -11.25
N ALA A 88 4.17 -13.07 -10.97
CA ALA A 88 4.74 -11.78 -11.36
C ALA A 88 4.85 -11.69 -12.90
N PRO A 89 4.52 -10.53 -13.51
CA PRO A 89 4.57 -10.36 -14.95
C PRO A 89 6.00 -10.56 -15.53
N PRO A 90 6.16 -11.31 -16.62
CA PRO A 90 7.49 -11.50 -17.23
C PRO A 90 8.09 -10.22 -17.81
N GLN A 91 7.28 -9.18 -18.00
CA GLN A 91 7.71 -7.86 -18.45
C GLN A 91 8.60 -7.12 -17.45
N LEU A 92 8.75 -7.65 -16.23
CA LEU A 92 9.62 -7.08 -15.19
C LEU A 92 11.10 -7.47 -15.39
N ALA A 93 11.40 -8.47 -16.22
CA ALA A 93 12.77 -8.94 -16.47
C ALA A 93 13.66 -7.80 -16.95
N ASP A 94 14.89 -7.74 -16.42
CA ASP A 94 15.94 -6.76 -16.74
C ASP A 94 15.57 -5.28 -16.49
N ARG A 95 14.47 -5.01 -15.75
CA ARG A 95 14.01 -3.64 -15.47
C ARG A 95 14.18 -3.25 -13.99
N ARG A 96 14.30 -1.95 -13.74
CA ARG A 96 14.19 -1.39 -12.37
C ARG A 96 12.72 -1.34 -11.97
N VAL A 97 12.36 -2.11 -10.96
CA VAL A 97 10.98 -2.32 -10.51
C VAL A 97 10.74 -1.63 -9.18
N LEU A 98 9.67 -0.83 -9.08
CA LEU A 98 9.13 -0.38 -7.80
C LEU A 98 7.94 -1.26 -7.41
N LEU A 99 8.04 -1.97 -6.28
CA LEU A 99 6.96 -2.77 -5.71
C LEU A 99 6.24 -1.96 -4.65
N VAL A 100 4.92 -1.77 -4.80
CA VAL A 100 4.12 -0.86 -3.97
C VAL A 100 3.01 -1.60 -3.24
N ASP A 101 2.87 -1.29 -1.94
CA ASP A 101 1.71 -1.67 -1.12
C ASP A 101 1.11 -0.43 -0.43
N GLU A 102 -0.09 -0.53 0.14
CA GLU A 102 -0.73 0.60 0.84
C GLU A 102 -0.13 0.86 2.20
N ILE A 103 0.12 -0.20 2.97
CA ILE A 103 0.69 -0.14 4.31
C ILE A 103 1.61 -1.33 4.57
N CYS A 104 2.67 -1.09 5.32
CA CYS A 104 3.56 -2.15 5.78
C CYS A 104 3.58 -2.23 7.31
N GLU A 105 3.14 -3.36 7.85
CA GLU A 105 3.21 -3.70 9.26
C GLU A 105 4.36 -4.70 9.51
N SER A 106 4.10 -5.99 9.46
CA SER A 106 5.11 -7.05 9.64
C SER A 106 6.06 -7.25 8.46
N GLY A 107 5.69 -6.75 7.28
CA GLY A 107 6.41 -6.92 6.03
C GLY A 107 6.29 -8.31 5.39
N GLU A 108 5.47 -9.22 5.93
CA GLU A 108 5.33 -10.57 5.37
C GLU A 108 4.81 -10.56 3.93
N THR A 109 3.75 -9.76 3.67
CA THR A 109 3.18 -9.60 2.31
C THR A 109 4.22 -9.03 1.36
N LEU A 110 4.87 -7.94 1.78
CA LEU A 110 5.86 -7.24 0.97
C LEU A 110 7.08 -8.14 0.65
N ARG A 111 7.57 -8.92 1.63
CA ARG A 111 8.68 -9.87 1.41
C ARG A 111 8.30 -10.99 0.46
N LEU A 112 7.08 -11.52 0.56
CA LEU A 112 6.59 -12.55 -0.34
C LEU A 112 6.46 -12.02 -1.77
N ALA A 113 5.90 -10.83 -1.94
CA ALA A 113 5.81 -10.14 -3.23
C ALA A 113 7.19 -9.88 -3.83
N LEU A 114 8.12 -9.39 -3.01
CA LEU A 114 9.50 -9.13 -3.41
C LEU A 114 10.21 -10.39 -3.92
N ALA A 115 10.01 -11.52 -3.25
CA ALA A 115 10.55 -12.81 -3.70
C ALA A 115 9.99 -13.21 -5.07
N ALA A 116 8.66 -13.12 -5.24
CA ALA A 116 8.00 -13.45 -6.51
C ALA A 116 8.45 -12.55 -7.67
N VAL A 117 8.64 -11.25 -7.41
CA VAL A 117 9.14 -10.32 -8.42
C VAL A 117 10.60 -10.61 -8.77
N ARG A 118 11.44 -10.93 -7.79
CA ARG A 118 12.86 -11.28 -8.02
C ARG A 118 13.04 -12.56 -8.84
N ASP A 119 12.14 -13.51 -8.73
CA ASP A 119 12.17 -14.76 -9.49
C ASP A 119 12.03 -14.54 -11.01
N VAL A 120 11.48 -13.41 -11.44
CA VAL A 120 11.36 -13.03 -12.86
C VAL A 120 12.68 -12.45 -13.42
N GLY A 121 13.63 -12.09 -12.56
CA GLY A 121 14.95 -11.55 -12.97
C GLY A 121 14.94 -10.07 -13.33
N PRO A 122 14.35 -9.18 -12.53
CA PRO A 122 14.49 -7.73 -12.72
C PRO A 122 15.94 -7.28 -12.51
N ALA A 123 16.32 -6.15 -13.09
CA ALA A 123 17.64 -5.56 -12.86
C ALA A 123 17.83 -5.11 -11.41
N GLU A 124 16.80 -4.50 -10.84
CA GLU A 124 16.73 -4.08 -9.42
C GLU A 124 15.27 -4.03 -8.99
N VAL A 125 15.00 -4.29 -7.71
CA VAL A 125 13.67 -4.09 -7.10
C VAL A 125 13.83 -3.30 -5.83
N ARG A 126 13.08 -2.20 -5.71
CA ARG A 126 12.86 -1.48 -4.46
C ARG A 126 11.39 -1.51 -4.08
N THR A 127 11.15 -1.35 -2.79
CA THR A 127 9.83 -1.47 -2.16
C THR A 127 9.35 -0.12 -1.66
N ALA A 128 8.06 0.13 -1.77
CA ALA A 128 7.44 1.37 -1.31
C ALA A 128 6.08 1.13 -0.69
N THR A 129 5.70 1.93 0.31
CA THR A 129 4.34 1.94 0.87
C THR A 129 3.88 3.37 1.14
N SER A 130 2.58 3.61 1.11
CA SER A 130 2.04 4.90 1.53
C SER A 130 2.28 5.12 3.02
N LEU A 131 2.09 4.07 3.83
CA LEU A 131 2.32 4.09 5.27
C LEU A 131 3.16 2.92 5.75
N ILE A 132 3.78 3.12 6.93
CA ILE A 132 4.33 2.04 7.74
C ILE A 132 3.73 2.09 9.14
N HIS A 133 3.65 0.94 9.80
CA HIS A 133 3.41 0.89 11.23
C HIS A 133 4.72 1.09 11.99
N VAL A 134 4.74 2.00 12.97
CA VAL A 134 5.93 2.29 13.78
C VAL A 134 6.42 1.04 14.49
N GLY A 135 7.73 0.76 14.36
CA GLY A 135 8.36 -0.45 14.91
C GLY A 135 8.14 -1.72 14.07
N GLY A 136 7.45 -1.62 12.93
CA GLY A 136 7.29 -2.70 11.97
C GLY A 136 8.45 -2.83 10.99
N TYR A 137 8.20 -3.49 9.86
CA TYR A 137 9.17 -3.61 8.77
C TYR A 137 9.21 -2.32 7.95
N GLU A 138 10.40 -1.81 7.69
CA GLU A 138 10.60 -0.63 6.86
C GLU A 138 10.91 -1.03 5.41
N PRO A 139 10.07 -0.63 4.43
CA PRO A 139 10.40 -0.71 3.01
C PRO A 139 11.48 0.33 2.63
N ASP A 140 12.00 0.26 1.39
CA ASP A 140 12.98 1.23 0.91
C ASP A 140 12.43 2.67 0.91
N TYR A 141 11.13 2.82 0.67
CA TYR A 141 10.41 4.10 0.68
C TYR A 141 9.08 3.99 1.42
N TYR A 142 8.74 5.02 2.17
CA TYR A 142 7.40 5.23 2.71
C TYR A 142 7.11 6.73 2.84
N ALA A 143 5.83 7.09 2.80
CA ALA A 143 5.43 8.49 2.90
C ALA A 143 5.18 8.92 4.35
N LEU A 144 4.54 8.06 5.17
CA LEU A 144 4.14 8.39 6.54
C LEU A 144 4.29 7.18 7.47
N ALA A 145 4.65 7.42 8.72
CA ALA A 145 4.63 6.41 9.79
C ALA A 145 3.42 6.64 10.71
N ALA A 146 2.68 5.58 11.04
CA ALA A 146 1.52 5.63 11.92
C ALA A 146 1.66 4.61 13.06
N GLU A 147 1.19 4.94 14.27
CA GLU A 147 1.20 4.03 15.41
C GLU A 147 -0.14 3.32 15.60
N GLY A 148 -1.24 4.00 15.30
CA GLY A 148 -2.61 3.50 15.45
C GLY A 148 -3.16 2.76 14.23
N LYS A 149 -4.43 2.36 14.33
CA LYS A 149 -5.18 1.78 13.21
C LYS A 149 -5.42 2.85 12.14
N VAL A 150 -5.07 2.55 10.89
CA VAL A 150 -5.30 3.47 9.76
C VAL A 150 -6.57 3.05 9.04
N VAL A 151 -7.49 3.99 8.83
CA VAL A 151 -8.69 3.83 8.01
C VAL A 151 -8.43 4.52 6.67
N PHE A 152 -8.33 3.73 5.62
CA PHE A 152 -8.15 4.27 4.27
C PHE A 152 -9.46 4.80 3.69
N PRO A 153 -9.42 5.79 2.77
CA PRO A 153 -10.63 6.39 2.24
C PRO A 153 -11.55 5.41 1.49
N TRP A 154 -11.02 4.31 0.95
CA TRP A 154 -11.79 3.25 0.28
C TRP A 154 -12.35 2.19 1.23
N ASP A 155 -11.92 2.16 2.49
CA ASP A 155 -12.38 1.22 3.49
C ASP A 155 -13.44 1.81 4.42
N ARG A 156 -13.63 3.14 4.38
CA ARG A 156 -14.52 3.87 5.28
C ARG A 156 -15.99 3.48 5.14
N GLU A 157 -16.43 3.22 3.91
CA GLU A 157 -17.81 2.89 3.61
C GLU A 157 -17.88 1.60 2.80
N VAL A 158 -18.90 0.82 3.06
CA VAL A 158 -19.22 -0.41 2.33
C VAL A 158 -20.66 -0.39 1.84
N LEU A 159 -20.94 -1.13 0.76
CA LEU A 159 -22.31 -1.28 0.27
C LEU A 159 -23.08 -2.22 1.21
N ASP A 160 -24.12 -1.71 1.83
CA ASP A 160 -25.12 -2.53 2.54
C ASP A 160 -26.06 -3.17 1.52
N GLU A 161 -26.07 -4.50 1.47
CA GLU A 161 -26.83 -5.26 0.48
C GLU A 161 -28.36 -5.14 0.67
N GLU A 162 -28.84 -4.91 1.89
CA GLU A 162 -30.26 -4.82 2.19
C GLU A 162 -30.83 -3.46 1.76
N SER A 163 -30.14 -2.38 2.10
CA SER A 163 -30.59 -1.02 1.75
C SER A 163 -30.14 -0.54 0.38
N GLY A 164 -29.12 -1.17 -0.22
CA GLY A 164 -28.48 -0.73 -1.45
C GLY A 164 -27.76 0.62 -1.33
N ARG A 165 -27.32 1.00 -0.12
CA ARG A 165 -26.64 2.27 0.18
C ARG A 165 -25.24 2.03 0.70
N LEU A 166 -24.38 3.02 0.53
CA LEU A 166 -23.12 3.06 1.25
C LEU A 166 -23.38 3.41 2.73
N VAL A 167 -22.84 2.60 3.62
CA VAL A 167 -22.87 2.77 5.07
C VAL A 167 -21.46 2.75 5.62
N VAL A 168 -21.26 3.34 6.79
CA VAL A 168 -19.97 3.22 7.49
C VAL A 168 -19.62 1.75 7.65
N ASN A 169 -18.39 1.40 7.32
CA ASN A 169 -17.92 0.03 7.43
C ASN A 169 -17.96 -0.42 8.91
N PRO A 170 -18.70 -1.50 9.25
CA PRO A 170 -18.86 -1.97 10.63
C PRO A 170 -17.54 -2.26 11.37
N GLU A 171 -16.46 -2.55 10.64
CA GLU A 171 -15.12 -2.75 11.23
C GLU A 171 -14.55 -1.47 11.85
N TYR A 172 -15.10 -0.32 11.51
CA TYR A 172 -14.65 1.00 11.95
C TYR A 172 -15.71 1.76 12.77
N GLU A 173 -16.87 1.14 13.04
CA GLU A 173 -17.87 1.73 13.94
C GLU A 173 -17.29 1.94 15.34
N GLY A 174 -17.47 3.15 15.88
CA GLY A 174 -17.03 3.50 17.25
C GLY A 174 -15.56 3.86 17.41
N LEU A 175 -14.80 4.01 16.33
CA LEU A 175 -13.41 4.51 16.40
C LEU A 175 -13.35 6.03 16.64
N ASP A 176 -14.42 6.76 16.33
CA ASP A 176 -14.52 8.23 16.50
C ASP A 176 -14.74 8.66 17.96
N ASP A 177 -15.03 7.74 18.89
CA ASP A 177 -15.41 8.01 20.29
C ASP A 177 -14.27 7.77 21.31
N GLN A 178 -13.01 7.62 20.88
CA GLN A 178 -11.89 7.38 21.80
C GLN A 178 -10.80 8.45 21.75
#